data_434b7c7eabda73509d902e29724b237f
#
_entry.id   434b7c7eabda73509d902e29724b237f
#
_cell.length_a   1.000
_cell.length_b   1.000
_cell.length_c   1.000
_cell.angle_alpha   90.00
_cell.angle_beta   90.00
_cell.angle_gamma   90.00
#
_symmetry.space_group_name_H-M   'P 1'
#
loop_
_entity.id
_entity.type
_entity.pdbx_description
1 polymer ?
#
loop_
_entity_poly.entity_id
_entity_poly.type
_entity_poly.pdbx_seq_one_letter_code
_entity_poly.pdbx_strand_id
1 'polypeptide(L)'
;MNGTQPLGRSDVQAPRLGMGVMTWGHATGLARFHPAKLAYGGAEEGEEEARAVQTSIAAGVNLFDTAAMYSGGASERRLGELTRGNAAALIATKFPGSMRASAEDMPAELDASLRRLGRDTIDLYQHHFPSNRVDIPRLMNLMADAVAAGKIRAVGVSNYSAEQMRLAHAVLAERGVPLASNQVEYSLLHRQPETNGVLDACRELGVTLIAYTPLAGGALTGKYAAGDRPKGLRRFMMRQFRGRGLAEIAPVVALLREIGAAHEATPAQVAIRWLIENECVLPIPGAKNSRQAAANAGALSFRLTPAEVEAVDQATLAWGN
;
A
#
# COMPACT_ATOMS: atom_id res chain seq x y z
N MET A 1 -12.24 17.58 -2.54
CA MET A 1 -13.15 16.64 -3.26
C MET A 1 -12.69 15.22 -2.96
N ASN A 2 -13.37 14.54 -2.02
CA ASN A 2 -13.08 13.15 -1.64
C ASN A 2 -13.79 12.21 -2.63
N GLY A 3 -13.38 12.25 -3.90
CA GLY A 3 -13.95 11.39 -4.92
C GLY A 3 -13.35 9.98 -4.86
N THR A 4 -14.20 8.98 -5.12
CA THR A 4 -13.74 7.63 -5.46
C THR A 4 -13.35 7.55 -6.94
N GLN A 5 -12.52 6.58 -7.28
CA GLN A 5 -12.14 6.25 -8.65
C GLN A 5 -12.22 4.74 -8.84
N PRO A 6 -12.42 4.24 -10.05
CA PRO A 6 -12.28 2.82 -10.31
C PRO A 6 -10.87 2.35 -9.95
N LEU A 7 -10.76 1.20 -9.31
CA LEU A 7 -9.48 0.54 -9.09
C LEU A 7 -9.08 -0.16 -10.41
N GLY A 8 -8.17 0.49 -11.13
CA GLY A 8 -7.88 0.11 -12.51
C GLY A 8 -9.14 0.22 -13.39
N ARG A 9 -9.43 -0.85 -14.11
CA ARG A 9 -10.66 -1.00 -14.93
C ARG A 9 -11.70 -1.92 -14.28
N SER A 10 -11.58 -2.19 -12.96
CA SER A 10 -12.57 -3.00 -12.24
C SER A 10 -13.79 -2.18 -11.82
N ASP A 11 -14.82 -2.87 -11.31
CA ASP A 11 -16.02 -2.23 -10.74
C ASP A 11 -15.81 -1.70 -9.30
N VAL A 12 -14.68 -2.00 -8.69
CA VAL A 12 -14.36 -1.57 -7.33
C VAL A 12 -14.04 -0.07 -7.31
N GLN A 13 -14.90 0.71 -6.66
CA GLN A 13 -14.69 2.14 -6.47
C GLN A 13 -13.84 2.37 -5.22
N ALA A 14 -12.57 2.73 -5.40
CA ALA A 14 -11.63 2.98 -4.33
C ALA A 14 -11.42 4.49 -4.07
N PRO A 15 -11.08 4.90 -2.84
CA PRO A 15 -10.67 6.28 -2.56
C PRO A 15 -9.30 6.57 -3.21
N ARG A 16 -8.92 7.85 -3.26
CA ARG A 16 -7.59 8.27 -3.73
C ARG A 16 -6.45 7.96 -2.76
N LEU A 17 -6.77 7.51 -1.55
CA LEU A 17 -5.85 7.18 -0.47
C LEU A 17 -6.38 5.96 0.27
N GLY A 18 -5.55 4.95 0.50
CA GLY A 18 -5.88 3.81 1.35
C GLY A 18 -5.08 3.81 2.65
N MET A 19 -5.28 2.78 3.47
CA MET A 19 -4.55 2.57 4.72
C MET A 19 -3.89 1.20 4.76
N GLY A 20 -2.55 1.16 4.93
CA GLY A 20 -1.82 -0.07 5.21
C GLY A 20 -1.93 -0.47 6.69
N VAL A 21 -2.33 -1.73 6.95
CA VAL A 21 -2.52 -2.25 8.32
C VAL A 21 -1.54 -3.39 8.68
N MET A 22 -0.39 -3.43 8.05
CA MET A 22 0.64 -4.47 8.22
C MET A 22 1.04 -4.74 9.69
N THR A 23 1.02 -3.70 10.53
CA THR A 23 1.46 -3.79 11.94
C THR A 23 0.35 -4.14 12.92
N TRP A 24 -0.89 -4.30 12.44
CA TRP A 24 -2.06 -4.55 13.28
C TRP A 24 -2.18 -6.01 13.72
N GLY A 25 -2.93 -6.20 14.77
CA GLY A 25 -3.23 -7.51 15.33
C GLY A 25 -2.13 -8.08 16.24
N HIS A 26 -2.54 -8.90 17.18
CA HIS A 26 -1.65 -9.53 18.16
C HIS A 26 -1.01 -10.80 17.57
N ALA A 27 0.28 -10.71 17.27
CA ALA A 27 1.03 -11.89 16.82
C ALA A 27 1.45 -12.76 18.01
N THR A 28 1.11 -14.03 17.99
CA THR A 28 1.50 -15.03 19.00
C THR A 28 2.65 -15.91 18.51
N GLY A 29 3.33 -16.60 19.41
CA GLY A 29 4.40 -17.52 19.07
C GLY A 29 5.53 -16.85 18.26
N LEU A 30 6.03 -17.54 17.23
CA LEU A 30 7.11 -17.04 16.37
C LEU A 30 6.68 -15.83 15.50
N ALA A 31 5.40 -15.64 15.23
CA ALA A 31 4.90 -14.53 14.44
C ALA A 31 5.13 -13.15 15.12
N ARG A 32 5.37 -13.12 16.45
CA ARG A 32 5.78 -11.89 17.17
C ARG A 32 7.12 -11.32 16.68
N PHE A 33 7.96 -12.15 16.08
CA PHE A 33 9.26 -11.77 15.50
C PHE A 33 9.15 -11.39 14.02
N HIS A 34 7.94 -11.21 13.49
CA HIS A 34 7.76 -10.81 12.10
C HIS A 34 8.56 -9.52 11.78
N PRO A 35 9.34 -9.49 10.68
CA PRO A 35 10.23 -8.36 10.36
C PRO A 35 9.55 -7.00 10.39
N ALA A 36 8.29 -6.90 9.96
CA ALA A 36 7.53 -5.66 9.99
C ALA A 36 7.32 -5.14 11.44
N LYS A 37 6.98 -6.01 12.40
CA LYS A 37 6.85 -5.61 13.81
C LYS A 37 8.19 -5.22 14.42
N LEU A 38 9.26 -5.92 14.07
CA LEU A 38 10.62 -5.57 14.52
C LEU A 38 11.12 -4.25 13.91
N ALA A 39 10.73 -3.94 12.68
CA ALA A 39 11.12 -2.72 11.99
C ALA A 39 10.28 -1.51 12.44
N TYR A 40 8.98 -1.66 12.52
CA TYR A 40 8.04 -0.54 12.72
C TYR A 40 7.39 -0.50 14.11
N GLY A 41 7.54 -1.57 14.93
CA GLY A 41 6.77 -1.78 16.15
C GLY A 41 5.33 -2.18 15.86
N GLY A 42 4.60 -2.65 16.87
CA GLY A 42 3.14 -2.92 16.77
C GLY A 42 2.33 -1.64 16.64
N ALA A 43 1.08 -1.76 16.24
CA ALA A 43 0.08 -0.72 16.45
C ALA A 43 -0.20 -0.54 17.95
N GLU A 44 -0.82 0.57 18.30
CA GLU A 44 -1.40 0.75 19.64
C GLU A 44 -2.67 -0.09 19.68
N GLU A 45 -2.62 -1.21 20.39
CA GLU A 45 -3.63 -2.28 20.36
C GLU A 45 -4.98 -1.84 20.93
N GLY A 46 -6.02 -2.62 20.60
CA GLY A 46 -7.35 -2.45 21.16
C GLY A 46 -8.15 -1.31 20.55
N GLU A 47 -8.53 -0.34 21.37
CA GLU A 47 -9.42 0.76 20.95
C GLU A 47 -8.80 1.72 19.95
N GLU A 48 -7.47 1.91 19.93
CA GLU A 48 -6.80 2.81 19.00
C GLU A 48 -6.87 2.31 17.55
N GLU A 49 -6.76 1.01 17.30
CA GLU A 49 -6.97 0.46 15.96
C GLU A 49 -8.42 0.66 15.50
N ALA A 50 -9.41 0.48 16.42
CA ALA A 50 -10.82 0.71 16.13
C ALA A 50 -11.09 2.19 15.81
N ARG A 51 -10.53 3.11 16.61
CA ARG A 51 -10.62 4.54 16.35
C ARG A 51 -9.94 4.93 15.02
N ALA A 52 -8.82 4.29 14.66
CA ALA A 52 -8.15 4.53 13.38
C ALA A 52 -9.02 4.12 12.18
N VAL A 53 -9.72 2.97 12.25
CA VAL A 53 -10.69 2.56 11.21
C VAL A 53 -11.80 3.59 11.08
N GLN A 54 -12.44 3.96 12.19
CA GLN A 54 -13.55 4.93 12.20
C GLN A 54 -13.13 6.29 11.64
N THR A 55 -11.97 6.79 12.09
CA THR A 55 -11.40 8.07 11.62
C THR A 55 -11.12 8.03 10.12
N SER A 56 -10.55 6.94 9.61
CA SER A 56 -10.27 6.77 8.19
C SER A 56 -11.54 6.77 7.35
N ILE A 57 -12.52 5.95 7.73
CA ILE A 57 -13.80 5.87 7.00
C ILE A 57 -14.53 7.22 7.02
N ALA A 58 -14.58 7.90 8.16
CA ALA A 58 -15.18 9.23 8.27
C ALA A 58 -14.49 10.27 7.38
N ALA A 59 -13.19 10.12 7.12
CA ALA A 59 -12.42 10.96 6.20
C ALA A 59 -12.48 10.50 4.72
N GLY A 60 -13.28 9.47 4.39
CA GLY A 60 -13.40 8.93 3.04
C GLY A 60 -12.25 7.98 2.64
N VAL A 61 -11.41 7.58 3.58
CA VAL A 61 -10.32 6.61 3.38
C VAL A 61 -10.82 5.25 3.85
N ASN A 62 -11.46 4.49 2.97
CA ASN A 62 -12.14 3.24 3.30
C ASN A 62 -11.50 1.98 2.67
N LEU A 63 -10.37 2.09 1.98
CA LEU A 63 -9.59 0.96 1.49
C LEU A 63 -8.52 0.60 2.52
N PHE A 64 -8.57 -0.64 3.05
CA PHE A 64 -7.62 -1.18 4.02
C PHE A 64 -6.79 -2.30 3.39
N ASP A 65 -5.46 -2.16 3.40
CA ASP A 65 -4.54 -3.13 2.81
C ASP A 65 -3.83 -3.96 3.89
N THR A 66 -4.02 -5.26 3.82
CA THR A 66 -3.38 -6.29 4.65
C THR A 66 -2.72 -7.38 3.80
N ALA A 67 -2.29 -8.49 4.40
CA ALA A 67 -1.82 -9.69 3.72
C ALA A 67 -1.90 -10.92 4.65
N ALA A 68 -2.07 -12.10 4.06
CA ALA A 68 -2.11 -13.38 4.78
C ALA A 68 -0.85 -13.61 5.64
N MET A 69 0.32 -13.17 5.17
CA MET A 69 1.58 -13.34 5.89
C MET A 69 1.79 -12.33 7.04
N TYR A 70 1.04 -11.22 7.10
CA TYR A 70 1.27 -10.20 8.13
C TYR A 70 0.94 -10.72 9.52
N SER A 71 1.98 -10.80 10.35
CA SER A 71 1.89 -11.34 11.71
C SER A 71 1.25 -12.72 11.78
N GLY A 72 1.47 -13.60 10.77
CA GLY A 72 0.87 -14.93 10.71
C GLY A 72 -0.66 -14.90 10.59
N GLY A 73 -1.19 -13.95 9.83
CA GLY A 73 -2.62 -13.73 9.61
C GLY A 73 -3.33 -12.97 10.74
N ALA A 74 -2.59 -12.48 11.75
CA ALA A 74 -3.20 -11.69 12.82
C ALA A 74 -3.72 -10.35 12.32
N SER A 75 -3.06 -9.74 11.31
CA SER A 75 -3.53 -8.50 10.71
C SER A 75 -4.88 -8.69 10.00
N GLU A 76 -5.07 -9.79 9.24
CA GLU A 76 -6.37 -10.09 8.61
C GLU A 76 -7.46 -10.34 9.64
N ARG A 77 -7.20 -11.15 10.69
CA ARG A 77 -8.17 -11.40 11.78
C ARG A 77 -8.60 -10.09 12.43
N ARG A 78 -7.62 -9.25 12.77
CA ARG A 78 -7.90 -7.98 13.44
C ARG A 78 -8.69 -7.02 12.54
N LEU A 79 -8.31 -6.90 11.28
CA LEU A 79 -9.04 -6.09 10.31
C LEU A 79 -10.47 -6.58 10.12
N GLY A 80 -10.67 -7.90 10.02
CA GLY A 80 -11.99 -8.52 9.93
C GLY A 80 -12.88 -8.22 11.14
N GLU A 81 -12.33 -8.28 12.37
CA GLU A 81 -13.02 -7.89 13.58
C GLU A 81 -13.47 -6.42 13.54
N LEU A 82 -12.55 -5.51 13.20
CA LEU A 82 -12.77 -4.07 13.22
C LEU A 82 -13.69 -3.55 12.13
N THR A 83 -13.81 -4.30 11.02
CA THR A 83 -14.67 -3.93 9.87
C THR A 83 -15.93 -4.80 9.75
N ARG A 84 -16.21 -5.63 10.77
CA ARG A 84 -17.39 -6.51 10.77
C ARG A 84 -18.68 -5.70 10.64
N GLY A 85 -19.52 -6.09 9.68
CA GLY A 85 -20.79 -5.41 9.41
C GLY A 85 -20.67 -4.02 8.77
N ASN A 86 -19.46 -3.55 8.49
CA ASN A 86 -19.25 -2.28 7.79
C ASN A 86 -19.07 -2.53 6.29
N ALA A 87 -20.14 -2.37 5.52
CA ALA A 87 -20.14 -2.56 4.07
C ALA A 87 -19.32 -1.48 3.31
N ALA A 88 -19.01 -0.35 3.94
CA ALA A 88 -18.21 0.69 3.31
C ALA A 88 -16.70 0.35 3.31
N ALA A 89 -16.25 -0.55 4.19
CA ALA A 89 -14.84 -0.92 4.28
C ALA A 89 -14.46 -1.87 3.14
N LEU A 90 -13.60 -1.40 2.25
CA LEU A 90 -12.99 -2.17 1.17
C LEU A 90 -11.72 -2.87 1.68
N ILE A 91 -11.59 -4.15 1.45
CA ILE A 91 -10.49 -4.97 1.93
C ILE A 91 -9.60 -5.41 0.75
N ALA A 92 -8.34 -5.01 0.83
CA ALA A 92 -7.28 -5.57 -0.01
C ALA A 92 -6.43 -6.53 0.84
N THR A 93 -6.24 -7.75 0.35
CA THR A 93 -5.29 -8.70 0.94
C THR A 93 -4.50 -9.44 -0.13
N LYS A 94 -3.58 -10.31 0.28
CA LYS A 94 -2.59 -10.84 -0.66
C LYS A 94 -2.36 -12.33 -0.44
N PHE A 95 -2.34 -13.07 -1.56
CA PHE A 95 -1.83 -14.43 -1.63
C PHE A 95 -0.32 -14.44 -1.30
N PRO A 96 0.12 -15.20 -0.31
CA PRO A 96 1.52 -15.19 0.08
C PRO A 96 2.38 -15.86 -1.00
N GLY A 97 3.19 -15.07 -1.70
CA GLY A 97 4.25 -15.59 -2.56
C GLY A 97 5.41 -16.15 -1.73
N SER A 98 5.19 -17.18 -0.91
CA SER A 98 6.28 -17.80 -0.17
C SER A 98 7.23 -18.55 -1.12
N MET A 99 8.49 -18.76 -0.72
CA MET A 99 9.46 -19.54 -1.52
C MET A 99 9.02 -21.00 -1.78
N ARG A 100 7.93 -21.46 -1.18
CA ARG A 100 7.37 -22.81 -1.32
C ARG A 100 6.00 -22.84 -1.97
N ALA A 101 5.31 -21.67 -2.12
CA ALA A 101 3.99 -21.60 -2.71
C ALA A 101 4.05 -21.83 -4.22
N SER A 102 3.05 -22.52 -4.74
CA SER A 102 2.73 -22.67 -6.17
C SER A 102 1.43 -21.94 -6.48
N ALA A 103 1.07 -21.80 -7.74
CA ALA A 103 -0.23 -21.24 -8.14
C ALA A 103 -1.40 -22.07 -7.56
N GLU A 104 -1.24 -23.39 -7.45
CA GLU A 104 -2.27 -24.32 -6.98
C GLU A 104 -2.64 -24.12 -5.48
N ASP A 105 -1.79 -23.45 -4.71
CA ASP A 105 -2.08 -23.16 -3.30
C ASP A 105 -3.04 -21.97 -3.16
N MET A 106 -3.24 -21.17 -4.22
CA MET A 106 -4.00 -19.91 -4.15
C MET A 106 -5.45 -20.11 -3.69
N PRO A 107 -6.24 -21.09 -4.18
CA PRO A 107 -7.62 -21.25 -3.73
C PRO A 107 -7.75 -21.55 -2.23
N ALA A 108 -6.87 -22.39 -1.69
CA ALA A 108 -6.88 -22.74 -0.27
C ALA A 108 -6.46 -21.54 0.62
N GLU A 109 -5.47 -20.77 0.17
CA GLU A 109 -5.03 -19.55 0.85
C GLU A 109 -6.08 -18.44 0.79
N LEU A 110 -6.81 -18.30 -0.33
CA LEU A 110 -7.95 -17.39 -0.45
C LEU A 110 -9.04 -17.75 0.57
N ASP A 111 -9.43 -19.02 0.63
CA ASP A 111 -10.42 -19.49 1.59
C ASP A 111 -9.97 -19.28 3.05
N ALA A 112 -8.68 -19.43 3.32
CA ALA A 112 -8.12 -19.14 4.63
C ALA A 112 -8.15 -17.63 4.94
N SER A 113 -7.89 -16.76 3.96
CA SER A 113 -8.00 -15.30 4.11
C SER A 113 -9.44 -14.86 4.35
N LEU A 114 -10.41 -15.39 3.59
CA LEU A 114 -11.84 -15.15 3.80
C LEU A 114 -12.27 -15.50 5.23
N ARG A 115 -11.85 -16.68 5.72
CA ARG A 115 -12.13 -17.10 7.11
C ARG A 115 -11.50 -16.16 8.16
N ARG A 116 -10.23 -15.74 7.96
CA ARG A 116 -9.55 -14.82 8.89
C ARG A 116 -10.20 -13.44 8.91
N LEU A 117 -10.63 -12.96 7.77
CA LEU A 117 -11.33 -11.68 7.62
C LEU A 117 -12.80 -11.74 8.05
N GLY A 118 -13.40 -12.95 8.16
CA GLY A 118 -14.82 -13.14 8.42
C GLY A 118 -15.70 -12.53 7.32
N ARG A 119 -15.30 -12.72 6.08
CA ARG A 119 -15.98 -12.21 4.88
C ARG A 119 -16.21 -13.31 3.86
N ASP A 120 -17.30 -13.19 3.08
CA ASP A 120 -17.59 -14.08 1.96
C ASP A 120 -16.89 -13.63 0.68
N THR A 121 -16.57 -12.35 0.57
CA THR A 121 -15.92 -11.74 -0.60
C THR A 121 -14.82 -10.76 -0.16
N ILE A 122 -13.71 -10.75 -0.88
CA ILE A 122 -12.60 -9.78 -0.75
C ILE A 122 -12.68 -8.81 -1.92
N ASP A 123 -12.52 -7.50 -1.65
CA ASP A 123 -12.65 -6.47 -2.69
C ASP A 123 -11.46 -6.46 -3.66
N LEU A 124 -10.22 -6.63 -3.15
CA LEU A 124 -9.00 -6.75 -3.97
C LEU A 124 -8.12 -7.89 -3.44
N TYR A 125 -7.90 -8.91 -4.26
CA TYR A 125 -6.98 -10.00 -3.94
C TYR A 125 -5.75 -9.94 -4.83
N GLN A 126 -4.56 -9.95 -4.23
CA GLN A 126 -3.30 -9.66 -4.93
C GLN A 126 -2.31 -10.81 -4.79
N HIS A 127 -1.51 -11.08 -5.83
CA HIS A 127 -0.29 -11.89 -5.67
C HIS A 127 0.82 -11.04 -5.05
N HIS A 128 1.34 -11.46 -3.87
CA HIS A 128 2.21 -10.60 -3.04
C HIS A 128 3.60 -10.40 -3.63
N PHE A 129 4.25 -11.47 -4.10
CA PHE A 129 5.59 -11.43 -4.69
C PHE A 129 5.68 -12.40 -5.85
N PRO A 130 6.15 -11.96 -7.03
CA PRO A 130 6.46 -12.88 -8.11
C PRO A 130 7.62 -13.79 -7.71
N SER A 131 7.54 -15.04 -8.10
CA SER A 131 8.60 -16.01 -7.92
C SER A 131 8.66 -16.97 -9.10
N ASN A 132 9.84 -17.57 -9.36
CA ASN A 132 9.99 -18.55 -10.44
C ASN A 132 9.22 -19.86 -10.22
N ARG A 133 8.58 -20.03 -9.06
CA ARG A 133 7.78 -21.22 -8.72
C ARG A 133 6.28 -21.01 -8.96
N VAL A 134 5.85 -19.76 -9.05
CA VAL A 134 4.46 -19.43 -9.31
C VAL A 134 4.32 -19.11 -10.79
N ASP A 135 3.71 -19.99 -11.52
CA ASP A 135 3.35 -19.77 -12.94
C ASP A 135 2.29 -18.67 -13.02
N ILE A 136 2.64 -17.53 -13.62
CA ILE A 136 1.76 -16.37 -13.69
C ILE A 136 0.49 -16.67 -14.48
N PRO A 137 0.54 -17.26 -15.69
CA PRO A 137 -0.67 -17.64 -16.43
C PRO A 137 -1.60 -18.53 -15.60
N ARG A 138 -1.05 -19.55 -14.95
CA ARG A 138 -1.85 -20.46 -14.12
C ARG A 138 -2.50 -19.74 -12.93
N LEU A 139 -1.72 -18.91 -12.22
CA LEU A 139 -2.25 -18.13 -11.09
C LEU A 139 -3.35 -17.17 -11.53
N MET A 140 -3.16 -16.44 -12.64
CA MET A 140 -4.18 -15.51 -13.15
C MET A 140 -5.47 -16.20 -13.54
N ASN A 141 -5.41 -17.41 -14.13
CA ASN A 141 -6.59 -18.22 -14.41
C ASN A 141 -7.33 -18.62 -13.12
N LEU A 142 -6.62 -19.06 -12.08
CA LEU A 142 -7.23 -19.40 -10.79
C LEU A 142 -7.84 -18.16 -10.11
N MET A 143 -7.21 -16.99 -10.23
CA MET A 143 -7.79 -15.73 -9.74
C MET A 143 -9.05 -15.34 -10.52
N ALA A 144 -9.08 -15.53 -11.84
CA ALA A 144 -10.28 -15.32 -12.65
C ALA A 144 -11.42 -16.28 -12.24
N ASP A 145 -11.11 -17.54 -11.93
CA ASP A 145 -12.08 -18.49 -11.39
C ASP A 145 -12.65 -18.03 -10.05
N ALA A 146 -11.80 -17.42 -9.18
CA ALA A 146 -12.24 -16.87 -7.91
C ALA A 146 -13.13 -15.62 -8.08
N VAL A 147 -12.93 -14.80 -9.13
CA VAL A 147 -13.86 -13.72 -9.51
C VAL A 147 -15.19 -14.31 -9.94
N ALA A 148 -15.18 -15.29 -10.83
CA ALA A 148 -16.39 -15.96 -11.32
C ALA A 148 -17.18 -16.62 -10.18
N ALA A 149 -16.50 -17.14 -9.17
CA ALA A 149 -17.09 -17.71 -7.95
C ALA A 149 -17.59 -16.66 -6.93
N GLY A 150 -17.39 -15.35 -7.19
CA GLY A 150 -17.79 -14.27 -6.27
C GLY A 150 -16.94 -14.15 -4.99
N LYS A 151 -15.83 -14.89 -4.91
CA LYS A 151 -14.93 -14.86 -3.75
C LYS A 151 -14.03 -13.60 -3.70
N ILE A 152 -13.73 -13.03 -4.87
CA ILE A 152 -12.99 -11.78 -5.02
C ILE A 152 -13.67 -10.88 -6.05
N ARG A 153 -13.60 -9.56 -5.87
CA ARG A 153 -14.16 -8.59 -6.82
C ARG A 153 -13.14 -8.13 -7.85
N ALA A 154 -11.90 -7.93 -7.43
CA ALA A 154 -10.83 -7.46 -8.30
C ALA A 154 -9.54 -8.25 -8.09
N VAL A 155 -8.80 -8.44 -9.19
CA VAL A 155 -7.50 -9.10 -9.22
C VAL A 155 -6.39 -8.07 -9.27
N GLY A 156 -5.42 -8.20 -8.38
CA GLY A 156 -4.20 -7.40 -8.37
C GLY A 156 -2.93 -8.23 -8.29
N VAL A 157 -1.82 -7.56 -8.48
CA VAL A 157 -0.48 -8.12 -8.28
C VAL A 157 0.35 -7.15 -7.41
N SER A 158 1.49 -7.61 -6.93
CA SER A 158 2.42 -6.77 -6.17
C SER A 158 3.86 -7.12 -6.55
N ASN A 159 4.69 -6.09 -6.67
CA ASN A 159 6.10 -6.20 -7.05
C ASN A 159 6.35 -6.83 -8.43
N TYR A 160 5.40 -6.72 -9.34
CA TYR A 160 5.55 -7.19 -10.71
C TYR A 160 6.33 -6.17 -11.56
N SER A 161 7.19 -6.67 -12.45
CA SER A 161 7.77 -5.87 -13.51
C SER A 161 6.72 -5.49 -14.57
N ALA A 162 7.05 -4.53 -15.43
CA ALA A 162 6.18 -4.16 -16.55
C ALA A 162 5.87 -5.35 -17.48
N GLU A 163 6.84 -6.23 -17.71
CA GLU A 163 6.66 -7.45 -18.51
C GLU A 163 5.70 -8.43 -17.83
N GLN A 164 5.90 -8.69 -16.53
CA GLN A 164 5.01 -9.56 -15.74
C GLN A 164 3.59 -9.00 -15.67
N MET A 165 3.44 -7.68 -15.57
CA MET A 165 2.13 -7.02 -15.61
C MET A 165 1.42 -7.25 -16.96
N ARG A 166 2.12 -7.06 -18.08
CA ARG A 166 1.55 -7.29 -19.41
C ARG A 166 1.13 -8.75 -19.60
N LEU A 167 1.95 -9.70 -19.13
CA LEU A 167 1.60 -11.12 -19.14
C LEU A 167 0.34 -11.40 -18.32
N ALA A 168 0.30 -10.93 -17.07
CA ALA A 168 -0.87 -11.12 -16.19
C ALA A 168 -2.13 -10.47 -16.77
N HIS A 169 -2.02 -9.25 -17.31
CA HIS A 169 -3.12 -8.53 -17.96
C HIS A 169 -3.66 -9.30 -19.18
N ALA A 170 -2.78 -9.83 -20.05
CA ALA A 170 -3.20 -10.57 -21.23
C ALA A 170 -4.00 -11.82 -20.86
N VAL A 171 -3.50 -12.62 -19.89
CA VAL A 171 -4.20 -13.84 -19.44
C VAL A 171 -5.55 -13.51 -18.81
N LEU A 172 -5.64 -12.48 -17.98
CA LEU A 172 -6.90 -12.06 -17.37
C LEU A 172 -7.88 -11.53 -18.41
N ALA A 173 -7.39 -10.79 -19.42
CA ALA A 173 -8.23 -10.25 -20.49
C ALA A 173 -8.93 -11.34 -21.32
N GLU A 174 -8.27 -12.50 -21.55
CA GLU A 174 -8.89 -13.67 -22.19
C GLU A 174 -10.10 -14.22 -21.39
N ARG A 175 -10.13 -13.95 -20.09
CA ARG A 175 -11.19 -14.33 -19.16
C ARG A 175 -12.20 -13.20 -18.91
N GLY A 176 -12.06 -12.04 -19.57
CA GLY A 176 -12.88 -10.85 -19.34
C GLY A 176 -12.69 -10.20 -17.98
N VAL A 177 -11.58 -10.48 -17.28
CA VAL A 177 -11.26 -9.94 -15.96
C VAL A 177 -10.16 -8.88 -16.11
N PRO A 178 -10.34 -7.63 -15.63
CA PRO A 178 -9.28 -6.64 -15.67
C PRO A 178 -8.22 -6.91 -14.58
N LEU A 179 -6.93 -6.68 -14.90
CA LEU A 179 -5.91 -6.50 -13.89
C LEU A 179 -6.13 -5.13 -13.23
N ALA A 180 -6.53 -5.11 -11.95
CA ALA A 180 -6.96 -3.89 -11.29
C ALA A 180 -5.78 -3.07 -10.71
N SER A 181 -4.75 -3.74 -10.17
CA SER A 181 -3.64 -3.05 -9.50
C SER A 181 -2.30 -3.76 -9.63
N ASN A 182 -1.21 -2.98 -9.56
CA ASN A 182 0.10 -3.47 -9.17
C ASN A 182 0.59 -2.67 -7.94
N GLN A 183 0.81 -3.35 -6.82
CA GLN A 183 1.27 -2.72 -5.59
C GLN A 183 2.80 -2.79 -5.50
N VAL A 184 3.48 -1.64 -5.52
CA VAL A 184 4.94 -1.54 -5.49
C VAL A 184 5.43 -0.49 -4.48
N GLU A 185 6.70 -0.57 -4.06
CA GLU A 185 7.30 0.52 -3.30
C GLU A 185 7.39 1.77 -4.17
N TYR A 186 6.78 2.86 -3.68
CA TYR A 186 6.85 4.14 -4.37
C TYR A 186 6.72 5.31 -3.39
N SER A 187 7.68 6.21 -3.45
CA SER A 187 7.76 7.40 -2.61
C SER A 187 8.75 8.39 -3.21
N LEU A 188 8.85 9.59 -2.67
CA LEU A 188 9.86 10.59 -3.05
C LEU A 188 11.31 10.09 -2.93
N LEU A 189 11.56 9.06 -2.10
CA LEU A 189 12.89 8.46 -1.91
C LEU A 189 13.03 7.07 -2.55
N HIS A 190 12.03 6.65 -3.31
CA HIS A 190 12.03 5.41 -4.09
C HIS A 190 11.20 5.61 -5.36
N ARG A 191 11.82 6.16 -6.39
CA ARG A 191 11.17 6.56 -7.66
C ARG A 191 11.38 5.56 -8.79
N GLN A 192 11.92 4.38 -8.49
CA GLN A 192 12.16 3.34 -9.51
C GLN A 192 10.95 3.00 -10.39
N PRO A 193 9.69 3.00 -9.92
CA PRO A 193 8.55 2.74 -10.80
C PRO A 193 8.45 3.69 -12.00
N GLU A 194 9.02 4.89 -11.93
CA GLU A 194 9.05 5.87 -13.02
C GLU A 194 10.09 5.54 -14.10
N THR A 195 11.17 4.82 -13.73
CA THR A 195 12.33 4.56 -14.63
C THR A 195 12.41 3.12 -15.10
N ASN A 196 11.75 2.17 -14.41
CA ASN A 196 11.77 0.74 -14.76
C ASN A 196 10.57 0.28 -15.61
N GLY A 197 9.76 1.23 -16.10
CA GLY A 197 8.61 0.99 -16.97
C GLY A 197 7.33 0.53 -16.26
N VAL A 198 7.32 0.35 -14.93
CA VAL A 198 6.13 -0.10 -14.18
C VAL A 198 5.04 0.96 -14.21
N LEU A 199 5.37 2.24 -13.97
CA LEU A 199 4.39 3.32 -13.99
C LEU A 199 3.79 3.52 -15.38
N ASP A 200 4.61 3.40 -16.44
CA ASP A 200 4.14 3.49 -17.82
C ASP A 200 3.25 2.32 -18.18
N ALA A 201 3.59 1.09 -17.76
CA ALA A 201 2.72 -0.06 -17.93
C ALA A 201 1.38 0.11 -17.19
N CYS A 202 1.38 0.72 -15.99
CA CYS A 202 0.13 1.03 -15.29
C CYS A 202 -0.77 1.96 -16.11
N ARG A 203 -0.20 3.01 -16.70
CA ARG A 203 -0.95 3.96 -17.56
C ARG A 203 -1.47 3.29 -18.83
N GLU A 204 -0.59 2.55 -19.52
CA GLU A 204 -0.92 1.82 -20.76
C GLU A 204 -2.08 0.84 -20.56
N LEU A 205 -2.01 0.03 -19.51
CA LEU A 205 -2.96 -1.05 -19.24
C LEU A 205 -4.21 -0.57 -18.48
N GLY A 206 -4.22 0.66 -17.97
CA GLY A 206 -5.28 1.16 -17.09
C GLY A 206 -5.30 0.45 -15.74
N VAL A 207 -4.12 0.18 -15.18
CA VAL A 207 -3.90 -0.48 -13.88
C VAL A 207 -3.58 0.57 -12.83
N THR A 208 -4.17 0.48 -11.64
CA THR A 208 -3.81 1.35 -10.52
C THR A 208 -2.47 0.91 -9.90
N LEU A 209 -1.50 1.83 -9.81
CA LEU A 209 -0.31 1.64 -9.01
C LEU A 209 -0.64 1.91 -7.55
N ILE A 210 -0.66 0.88 -6.71
CA ILE A 210 -0.79 1.05 -5.27
C ILE A 210 0.61 1.26 -4.68
N ALA A 211 0.85 2.45 -4.08
CA ALA A 211 2.16 2.82 -3.54
C ALA A 211 2.28 2.42 -2.07
N TYR A 212 3.05 1.36 -1.76
CA TYR A 212 3.38 1.05 -0.38
C TYR A 212 4.63 1.80 0.08
N THR A 213 4.80 1.94 1.40
CA THR A 213 5.89 2.72 2.04
C THR A 213 5.97 4.20 1.54
N PRO A 214 4.85 4.90 1.31
CA PRO A 214 4.82 6.21 0.66
C PRO A 214 5.55 7.30 1.45
N LEU A 215 5.79 7.09 2.74
CA LEU A 215 6.53 8.00 3.63
C LEU A 215 7.96 7.53 3.91
N ALA A 216 8.50 6.61 3.10
CA ALA A 216 9.87 6.08 3.22
C ALA A 216 10.20 5.65 4.67
N GLY A 217 9.32 4.82 5.27
CA GLY A 217 9.46 4.36 6.65
C GLY A 217 9.32 5.46 7.70
N GLY A 218 8.77 6.60 7.34
CA GLY A 218 8.56 7.78 8.18
C GLY A 218 9.69 8.82 8.07
N ALA A 219 10.64 8.67 7.16
CA ALA A 219 11.70 9.64 6.94
C ALA A 219 11.15 10.98 6.40
N LEU A 220 10.11 10.93 5.58
CA LEU A 220 9.46 12.10 4.98
C LEU A 220 8.47 12.82 5.92
N THR A 221 8.33 12.37 7.18
CA THR A 221 7.40 13.00 8.13
C THR A 221 7.92 14.28 8.78
N GLY A 222 9.21 14.58 8.62
CA GLY A 222 9.87 15.71 9.28
C GLY A 222 10.14 15.52 10.79
N LYS A 223 9.85 14.33 11.36
CA LYS A 223 10.07 14.04 12.79
C LYS A 223 11.51 13.67 13.15
N TYR A 224 12.36 13.38 12.15
CA TYR A 224 13.75 13.03 12.36
C TYR A 224 14.65 14.19 11.96
N ALA A 225 15.59 14.54 12.84
CA ALA A 225 16.68 15.46 12.54
C ALA A 225 17.91 14.70 12.01
N ALA A 226 18.86 15.42 11.43
CA ALA A 226 20.16 14.88 11.07
C ALA A 226 20.84 14.30 12.32
N GLY A 227 21.28 13.03 12.24
CA GLY A 227 21.88 12.33 13.37
C GLY A 227 20.93 11.50 14.22
N ASP A 228 19.61 11.67 14.07
CA ASP A 228 18.65 10.83 14.77
C ASP A 228 18.76 9.36 14.36
N ARG A 229 18.42 8.48 15.31
CA ARG A 229 18.39 7.04 15.07
C ARG A 229 16.99 6.48 15.34
N PRO A 230 16.21 6.17 14.31
CA PRO A 230 14.90 5.58 14.52
C PRO A 230 14.99 4.25 15.25
N LYS A 231 14.02 3.96 16.10
CA LYS A 231 13.92 2.69 16.83
C LYS A 231 13.65 1.52 15.85
N GLY A 232 14.05 0.31 16.23
CA GLY A 232 13.80 -0.92 15.49
C GLY A 232 14.82 -1.19 14.37
N LEU A 233 14.55 -2.26 13.60
CA LEU A 233 15.46 -2.76 12.56
C LEU A 233 15.55 -1.85 11.32
N ARG A 234 14.56 -0.97 11.07
CA ARG A 234 14.56 -0.09 9.89
C ARG A 234 15.82 0.78 9.76
N ARG A 235 16.45 1.15 10.91
CA ARG A 235 17.71 1.90 10.92
C ARG A 235 18.86 1.16 10.22
N PHE A 236 18.76 -0.17 10.09
CA PHE A 236 19.75 -1.00 9.41
C PHE A 236 19.29 -1.42 8.01
N MET A 237 17.99 -1.50 7.78
CA MET A 237 17.41 -2.01 6.54
C MET A 237 17.20 -0.92 5.49
N MET A 238 16.85 0.31 5.91
CA MET A 238 16.48 1.38 4.99
C MET A 238 17.62 2.38 4.80
N ARG A 239 18.00 2.66 3.56
CA ARG A 239 19.11 3.55 3.17
C ARG A 239 19.03 4.92 3.86
N GLN A 240 17.87 5.55 3.89
CA GLN A 240 17.65 6.88 4.48
C GLN A 240 17.91 6.97 5.98
N PHE A 241 18.05 5.83 6.67
CA PHE A 241 18.37 5.79 8.10
C PHE A 241 19.79 5.31 8.39
N ARG A 242 20.61 5.04 7.35
CA ARG A 242 22.00 4.61 7.48
C ARG A 242 22.96 5.77 7.29
N GLY A 243 24.06 5.77 8.03
CA GLY A 243 25.12 6.73 7.84
C GLY A 243 24.63 8.19 7.87
N ARG A 244 24.79 8.89 6.76
CA ARG A 244 24.37 10.29 6.56
C ARG A 244 22.98 10.42 5.91
N GLY A 245 22.25 9.34 5.72
CA GLY A 245 20.99 9.36 4.94
C GLY A 245 19.97 10.40 5.42
N LEU A 246 19.77 10.59 6.74
CA LEU A 246 18.90 11.65 7.25
C LEU A 246 19.41 13.06 6.92
N ALA A 247 20.72 13.28 6.89
CA ALA A 247 21.30 14.55 6.46
C ALA A 247 21.11 14.78 4.95
N GLU A 248 21.22 13.73 4.15
CA GLU A 248 21.03 13.79 2.69
C GLU A 248 19.58 14.14 2.32
N ILE A 249 18.60 13.68 3.08
CA ILE A 249 17.17 13.99 2.84
C ILE A 249 16.69 15.28 3.53
N ALA A 250 17.49 15.89 4.40
CA ALA A 250 17.10 17.09 5.13
C ALA A 250 16.62 18.24 4.21
N PRO A 251 17.26 18.51 3.05
CA PRO A 251 16.78 19.53 2.11
C PRO A 251 15.40 19.19 1.54
N VAL A 252 15.13 17.92 1.22
CA VAL A 252 13.81 17.46 0.74
C VAL A 252 12.75 17.70 1.82
N VAL A 253 13.04 17.32 3.07
CA VAL A 253 12.11 17.54 4.19
C VAL A 253 11.88 19.03 4.45
N ALA A 254 12.89 19.87 4.28
CA ALA A 254 12.76 21.33 4.42
C ALA A 254 11.83 21.89 3.34
N LEU A 255 11.98 21.49 2.07
CA LEU A 255 11.10 21.85 0.97
C LEU A 255 9.64 21.39 1.23
N LEU A 256 9.45 20.14 1.65
CA LEU A 256 8.11 19.65 2.01
C LEU A 256 7.47 20.45 3.17
N ARG A 257 8.27 20.97 4.10
CA ARG A 257 7.78 21.84 5.19
C ARG A 257 7.41 23.22 4.69
N GLU A 258 8.19 23.78 3.78
CA GLU A 258 7.91 25.08 3.14
C GLU A 258 6.60 25.02 2.35
N ILE A 259 6.46 24.05 1.46
CA ILE A 259 5.21 23.82 0.70
C ILE A 259 4.05 23.56 1.66
N GLY A 260 4.25 22.71 2.68
CA GLY A 260 3.23 22.40 3.66
C GLY A 260 2.72 23.64 4.41
N ALA A 261 3.58 24.60 4.71
CA ALA A 261 3.19 25.84 5.38
C ALA A 261 2.21 26.68 4.56
N ALA A 262 2.34 26.67 3.23
CA ALA A 262 1.40 27.36 2.32
C ALA A 262 0.00 26.72 2.27
N HIS A 263 -0.10 25.44 2.63
CA HIS A 263 -1.35 24.66 2.60
C HIS A 263 -1.85 24.25 3.99
N GLU A 264 -1.30 24.78 5.07
CA GLU A 264 -1.57 24.35 6.46
C GLU A 264 -1.37 22.82 6.65
N ALA A 265 -0.42 22.25 5.92
CA ALA A 265 -0.17 20.82 5.85
C ALA A 265 1.22 20.44 6.40
N THR A 266 1.35 19.20 6.83
CA THR A 266 2.62 18.63 7.29
C THR A 266 3.46 18.11 6.11
N PRO A 267 4.80 17.96 6.27
CA PRO A 267 5.64 17.33 5.26
C PRO A 267 5.14 15.95 4.80
N ALA A 268 4.60 15.15 5.74
CA ALA A 268 4.01 13.85 5.42
C ALA A 268 2.80 13.97 4.48
N GLN A 269 1.94 14.94 4.72
CA GLN A 269 0.76 15.20 3.88
C GLN A 269 1.16 15.68 2.49
N VAL A 270 2.17 16.54 2.38
CA VAL A 270 2.72 16.97 1.09
C VAL A 270 3.30 15.77 0.32
N ALA A 271 4.07 14.90 0.97
CA ALA A 271 4.63 13.70 0.35
C ALA A 271 3.55 12.71 -0.13
N ILE A 272 2.48 12.51 0.65
CA ILE A 272 1.34 11.70 0.24
C ILE A 272 0.59 12.40 -0.90
N ARG A 273 0.35 13.71 -0.81
CA ARG A 273 -0.36 14.48 -1.82
C ARG A 273 0.36 14.44 -3.17
N TRP A 274 1.69 14.55 -3.18
CA TRP A 274 2.48 14.42 -4.40
C TRP A 274 2.20 13.09 -5.13
N LEU A 275 2.12 11.97 -4.42
CA LEU A 275 1.73 10.68 -5.02
C LEU A 275 0.30 10.71 -5.60
N ILE A 276 -0.64 11.36 -4.89
CA ILE A 276 -2.04 11.48 -5.29
C ILE A 276 -2.21 12.38 -6.53
N GLU A 277 -1.31 13.33 -6.80
CA GLU A 277 -1.39 14.15 -8.03
C GLU A 277 -1.26 13.31 -9.30
N ASN A 278 -0.61 12.14 -9.23
CA ASN A 278 -0.62 11.17 -10.31
C ASN A 278 -1.91 10.34 -10.28
N GLU A 279 -2.75 10.50 -11.31
CA GLU A 279 -4.11 9.90 -11.33
C GLU A 279 -4.12 8.37 -11.24
N CYS A 280 -3.08 7.68 -11.74
CA CYS A 280 -3.01 6.23 -11.64
C CYS A 280 -2.38 5.72 -10.33
N VAL A 281 -1.99 6.60 -9.40
CA VAL A 281 -1.34 6.22 -8.14
C VAL A 281 -2.30 6.33 -6.95
N LEU A 282 -2.29 5.30 -6.10
CA LEU A 282 -3.05 5.21 -4.86
C LEU A 282 -2.10 4.86 -3.72
N PRO A 283 -1.64 5.83 -2.90
CA PRO A 283 -0.78 5.54 -1.76
C PRO A 283 -1.55 4.88 -0.61
N ILE A 284 -0.84 3.99 0.12
CA ILE A 284 -1.36 3.29 1.30
C ILE A 284 -0.45 3.49 2.52
N PRO A 285 -0.32 4.71 3.07
CA PRO A 285 0.45 4.93 4.28
C PRO A 285 -0.11 4.10 5.44
N GLY A 286 0.79 3.58 6.27
CA GLY A 286 0.40 2.90 7.52
C GLY A 286 -0.11 3.88 8.56
N ALA A 287 -1.09 3.46 9.36
CA ALA A 287 -1.48 4.16 10.58
C ALA A 287 -1.57 3.18 11.76
N LYS A 288 -1.07 3.57 12.93
CA LYS A 288 -1.09 2.76 14.15
C LYS A 288 -2.18 3.20 15.12
N ASN A 289 -2.69 4.40 14.94
CA ASN A 289 -3.71 5.04 15.79
C ASN A 289 -4.50 6.07 15.00
N SER A 290 -5.58 6.57 15.61
CA SER A 290 -6.51 7.54 15.04
C SER A 290 -5.83 8.86 14.61
N ARG A 291 -4.84 9.34 15.39
CA ARG A 291 -4.09 10.55 15.04
C ARG A 291 -3.32 10.41 13.73
N GLN A 292 -2.67 9.25 13.52
CA GLN A 292 -1.95 8.98 12.27
C GLN A 292 -2.92 8.80 11.10
N ALA A 293 -4.07 8.16 11.33
CA ALA A 293 -5.13 8.02 10.33
C ALA A 293 -5.64 9.39 9.86
N ALA A 294 -5.99 10.28 10.81
CA ALA A 294 -6.41 11.64 10.51
C ALA A 294 -5.31 12.46 9.79
N ALA A 295 -4.06 12.35 10.26
CA ALA A 295 -2.95 13.05 9.62
C ALA A 295 -2.74 12.61 8.17
N ASN A 296 -2.79 11.28 7.88
CA ASN A 296 -2.68 10.77 6.52
C ASN A 296 -3.84 11.27 5.63
N ALA A 297 -5.07 11.22 6.15
CA ALA A 297 -6.28 11.68 5.43
C ALA A 297 -6.24 13.18 5.08
N GLY A 298 -5.55 14.00 5.89
CA GLY A 298 -5.34 15.42 5.61
C GLY A 298 -4.64 15.70 4.27
N ALA A 299 -3.94 14.71 3.68
CA ALA A 299 -3.41 14.85 2.33
C ALA A 299 -4.49 15.00 1.24
N LEU A 300 -5.74 14.71 1.54
CA LEU A 300 -6.88 14.87 0.63
C LEU A 300 -7.49 16.29 0.65
N SER A 301 -7.11 17.15 1.62
CA SER A 301 -7.75 18.44 1.84
C SER A 301 -7.23 19.59 0.94
N PHE A 302 -6.09 19.38 0.25
CA PHE A 302 -5.46 20.39 -0.59
C PHE A 302 -4.95 19.77 -1.90
N ARG A 303 -4.47 20.61 -2.82
CA ARG A 303 -3.75 20.18 -4.03
C ARG A 303 -2.43 20.93 -4.13
N LEU A 304 -1.44 20.26 -4.70
CA LEU A 304 -0.19 20.92 -5.07
C LEU A 304 -0.37 21.68 -6.40
N THR A 305 0.21 22.86 -6.49
CA THR A 305 0.35 23.56 -7.76
C THR A 305 1.34 22.84 -8.67
N PRO A 306 1.28 23.02 -10.00
CA PRO A 306 2.27 22.45 -10.91
C PRO A 306 3.72 22.84 -10.56
N ALA A 307 3.94 24.06 -10.07
CA ALA A 307 5.26 24.54 -9.66
C ALA A 307 5.78 23.81 -8.39
N GLU A 308 4.89 23.53 -7.43
CA GLU A 308 5.25 22.76 -6.23
C GLU A 308 5.56 21.30 -6.57
N VAL A 309 4.78 20.69 -7.46
CA VAL A 309 5.06 19.32 -7.96
C VAL A 309 6.43 19.29 -8.63
N GLU A 310 6.71 20.22 -9.54
CA GLU A 310 8.02 20.31 -10.22
C GLU A 310 9.17 20.53 -9.23
N ALA A 311 9.01 21.40 -8.24
CA ALA A 311 10.04 21.64 -7.22
C ALA A 311 10.35 20.37 -6.41
N VAL A 312 9.33 19.60 -6.02
CA VAL A 312 9.49 18.32 -5.31
C VAL A 312 10.13 17.28 -6.23
N ASP A 313 9.75 17.22 -7.50
CA ASP A 313 10.33 16.34 -8.50
C ASP A 313 11.83 16.59 -8.66
N GLN A 314 12.24 17.84 -8.88
CA GLN A 314 13.64 18.21 -9.04
C GLN A 314 14.48 17.88 -7.78
N ALA A 315 13.93 18.15 -6.59
CA ALA A 315 14.61 17.88 -5.32
C ALA A 315 14.81 16.37 -5.06
N THR A 316 14.07 15.50 -5.74
CA THR A 316 14.07 14.05 -5.50
C THR A 316 14.53 13.19 -6.67
N LEU A 317 14.90 13.78 -7.81
CA LEU A 317 15.38 13.05 -9.00
C LEU A 317 16.51 12.06 -8.70
N ALA A 318 17.45 12.44 -7.84
CA ALA A 318 18.59 11.60 -7.46
C ALA A 318 18.20 10.30 -6.72
N TRP A 319 16.93 10.16 -6.30
CA TRP A 319 16.40 8.98 -5.62
C TRP A 319 15.65 8.03 -6.56
N GLY A 320 15.62 8.34 -7.88
CA GLY A 320 15.03 7.50 -8.94
C GLY A 320 15.96 6.41 -9.48
N ASN A 321 17.23 6.45 -9.10
CA ASN A 321 18.27 5.52 -9.59
C ASN A 321 18.65 4.48 -8.57
#